data_5ba28530c2dba9bcbd1fe432042055e7
#
_entry.id   5ba28530c2dba9bcbd1fe432042055e7
#
_cell.length_a   1.000
_cell.length_b   1.000
_cell.length_c   1.000
_cell.angle_alpha   90.00
_cell.angle_beta   90.00
_cell.angle_gamma   90.00
#
_symmetry.space_group_name_H-M   'P 1'
#
loop_
_entity.id
_entity.type
_entity.pdbx_description
1 polymer ?
#
loop_
_entity_poly.entity_id
_entity_poly.type
_entity_poly.pdbx_seq_one_letter_code
_entity_poly.pdbx_strand_id
1 'polypeptide(L)'
;INKTLEFQKAISSKKAHIFLEDTKILNSIPNNTIELLITSPPYGDSRTTVAYGQYSRLSLQWLDIDNINIDKLLLGGRFRKEIKELFSNELKNVLKIIEKKDPKRAKEVHSFYSDLDISLNEISKKMKKNSYQFWVVGNRTVKKELLKTNVILTELASKYDLLHIKTINRNIPNKIMPSLNSPTNIKGEKVSTMTNEHIVIFRKI
;
A
#
# COMPACT_ATOMS: atom_id res chain seq x y z
N ILE A 1 14.40 0.23 30.91
CA ILE A 1 13.92 -1.07 31.40
C ILE A 1 12.56 -0.92 32.07
N ASN A 2 12.33 0.07 32.96
CA ASN A 2 11.05 0.23 33.66
C ASN A 2 9.85 0.46 32.74
N LYS A 3 9.99 1.32 31.73
CA LYS A 3 8.90 1.58 30.75
C LYS A 3 8.50 0.33 29.96
N THR A 4 9.46 -0.53 29.63
CA THR A 4 9.18 -1.80 28.92
C THR A 4 8.40 -2.76 29.82
N LEU A 5 8.74 -2.84 31.10
CA LEU A 5 8.02 -3.67 32.06
C LEU A 5 6.61 -3.16 32.36
N GLU A 6 6.43 -1.85 32.45
CA GLU A 6 5.10 -1.22 32.57
C GLU A 6 4.23 -1.51 31.35
N PHE A 7 4.81 -1.39 30.16
CA PHE A 7 4.13 -1.73 28.90
C PHE A 7 3.76 -3.23 28.86
N GLN A 8 4.68 -4.13 29.21
CA GLN A 8 4.40 -5.56 29.26
C GLN A 8 3.27 -5.89 30.25
N LYS A 9 3.25 -5.27 31.45
CA LYS A 9 2.15 -5.43 32.41
C LYS A 9 0.82 -4.95 31.84
N ALA A 10 0.82 -3.79 31.16
CA ALA A 10 -0.39 -3.22 30.57
C ALA A 10 -0.98 -4.08 29.44
N ILE A 11 -0.15 -4.82 28.67
CA ILE A 11 -0.61 -5.66 27.55
C ILE A 11 -0.76 -7.14 27.92
N SER A 12 -0.23 -7.59 29.07
CA SER A 12 -0.20 -9.01 29.46
C SER A 12 -1.59 -9.67 29.53
N SER A 13 -2.64 -8.88 29.74
CA SER A 13 -4.04 -9.35 29.75
C SER A 13 -4.71 -9.33 28.36
N LYS A 14 -4.05 -8.77 27.34
CA LYS A 14 -4.63 -8.65 26.00
C LYS A 14 -4.17 -9.80 25.10
N LYS A 15 -5.10 -10.41 24.40
CA LYS A 15 -4.81 -11.44 23.40
C LYS A 15 -4.50 -10.79 22.06
N ALA A 16 -3.38 -11.20 21.44
CA ALA A 16 -3.08 -10.87 20.04
C ALA A 16 -3.56 -12.02 19.15
N HIS A 17 -4.21 -11.68 18.04
CA HIS A 17 -4.60 -12.65 17.02
C HIS A 17 -3.83 -12.33 15.75
N ILE A 18 -3.20 -13.33 15.16
CA ILE A 18 -2.42 -13.21 13.92
C ILE A 18 -3.15 -14.02 12.85
N PHE A 19 -3.51 -13.35 11.76
CA PHE A 19 -4.16 -13.96 10.61
C PHE A 19 -3.25 -13.86 9.38
N LEU A 20 -3.11 -14.95 8.65
CA LEU A 20 -2.46 -14.98 7.34
C LEU A 20 -3.56 -14.98 6.28
N GLU A 21 -3.95 -13.79 5.83
CA GLU A 21 -5.03 -13.61 4.86
C GLU A 21 -4.67 -12.58 3.79
N ASP A 22 -5.28 -12.73 2.62
CA ASP A 22 -5.28 -11.69 1.59
C ASP A 22 -6.23 -10.55 2.01
N THR A 23 -5.73 -9.33 2.09
CA THR A 23 -6.54 -8.15 2.45
C THR A 23 -7.69 -7.86 1.49
N LYS A 24 -7.72 -8.50 0.33
CA LYS A 24 -8.84 -8.46 -0.60
C LYS A 24 -10.00 -9.39 -0.17
N ILE A 25 -9.77 -10.27 0.81
CA ILE A 25 -10.73 -11.26 1.30
C ILE A 25 -10.48 -11.48 2.81
N LEU A 26 -11.02 -10.60 3.65
CA LEU A 26 -10.81 -10.66 5.11
C LEU A 26 -11.91 -11.47 5.80
N ASN A 27 -11.93 -12.79 5.61
CA ASN A 27 -12.98 -13.66 6.14
C ASN A 27 -12.86 -13.91 7.65
N SER A 28 -11.65 -13.94 8.19
CA SER A 28 -11.43 -14.20 9.64
C SER A 28 -11.79 -13.00 10.52
N ILE A 29 -12.03 -11.84 9.94
CA ILE A 29 -12.39 -10.64 10.67
C ILE A 29 -13.87 -10.32 10.46
N PRO A 30 -14.70 -10.32 11.51
CA PRO A 30 -16.11 -9.95 11.38
C PRO A 30 -16.30 -8.50 10.95
N ASN A 31 -17.40 -8.21 10.27
CA ASN A 31 -17.73 -6.84 9.87
C ASN A 31 -18.02 -5.96 11.10
N ASN A 32 -17.74 -4.67 11.00
CA ASN A 32 -18.00 -3.66 12.05
C ASN A 32 -17.36 -4.00 13.42
N THR A 33 -16.13 -4.53 13.41
CA THR A 33 -15.41 -4.89 14.65
C THR A 33 -14.16 -4.07 14.89
N ILE A 34 -13.54 -3.53 13.84
CA ILE A 34 -12.27 -2.80 13.94
C ILE A 34 -12.52 -1.34 14.32
N GLU A 35 -11.85 -0.87 15.37
CA GLU A 35 -11.92 0.52 15.84
C GLU A 35 -10.76 1.37 15.33
N LEU A 36 -9.63 0.74 15.04
CA LEU A 36 -8.44 1.41 14.56
C LEU A 36 -7.69 0.53 13.57
N LEU A 37 -7.37 1.07 12.40
CA LEU A 37 -6.44 0.48 11.44
C LEU A 37 -5.17 1.33 11.37
N ILE A 38 -4.02 0.68 11.45
CA ILE A 38 -2.72 1.29 11.14
C ILE A 38 -2.03 0.37 10.14
N THR A 39 -1.72 0.89 8.96
CA THR A 39 -1.11 0.10 7.89
C THR A 39 -0.17 0.90 7.01
N SER A 40 0.76 0.19 6.39
CA SER A 40 1.64 0.71 5.33
C SER A 40 1.59 -0.28 4.17
N PRO A 41 0.73 -0.06 3.16
CA PRO A 41 0.70 -0.91 1.98
C PRO A 41 2.01 -0.78 1.20
N PRO A 42 2.33 -1.73 0.31
CA PRO A 42 3.44 -1.57 -0.63
C PRO A 42 3.32 -0.26 -1.40
N TYR A 43 4.44 0.44 -1.64
CA TYR A 43 4.44 1.70 -2.40
C TYR A 43 4.38 1.51 -3.91
N GLY A 44 4.04 0.32 -4.35
CA GLY A 44 3.87 -0.07 -5.73
C GLY A 44 3.91 -1.59 -5.89
N ASP A 45 3.79 -2.06 -7.13
CA ASP A 45 3.80 -3.49 -7.43
C ASP A 45 5.17 -4.14 -7.08
N SER A 46 5.13 -5.41 -6.68
CA SER A 46 6.30 -6.18 -6.23
C SER A 46 7.33 -6.45 -7.32
N ARG A 47 6.95 -6.34 -8.59
CA ARG A 47 7.84 -6.66 -9.72
C ARG A 47 8.81 -5.54 -10.04
N THR A 48 8.40 -4.29 -9.83
CA THR A 48 9.12 -3.14 -10.37
C THR A 48 9.48 -2.11 -9.30
N THR A 49 8.97 -2.27 -8.08
CA THR A 49 9.23 -1.32 -6.99
C THR A 49 10.11 -1.95 -5.92
N VAL A 50 9.62 -2.95 -5.22
CA VAL A 50 10.36 -3.72 -4.22
C VAL A 50 9.95 -5.19 -4.35
N ALA A 51 10.91 -6.06 -4.51
CA ALA A 51 10.67 -7.51 -4.60
C ALA A 51 10.41 -8.10 -3.20
N TYR A 52 9.27 -7.75 -2.61
CA TYR A 52 8.91 -8.16 -1.25
C TYR A 52 9.01 -9.67 -1.01
N GLY A 53 8.61 -10.48 -2.02
CA GLY A 53 8.72 -11.93 -1.94
C GLY A 53 10.15 -12.44 -1.79
N GLN A 54 11.15 -11.70 -2.27
CA GLN A 54 12.57 -12.09 -2.08
C GLN A 54 12.97 -11.98 -0.61
N TYR A 55 12.49 -10.96 0.10
CA TYR A 55 12.83 -10.75 1.52
C TYR A 55 12.08 -11.70 2.45
N SER A 56 10.85 -12.08 2.12
CA SER A 56 10.04 -12.99 2.94
C SER A 56 10.30 -14.47 2.67
N ARG A 57 10.89 -14.82 1.53
CA ARG A 57 11.00 -16.20 1.06
C ARG A 57 11.68 -17.14 2.05
N LEU A 58 12.82 -16.74 2.62
CA LEU A 58 13.55 -17.56 3.57
C LEU A 58 12.75 -17.79 4.85
N SER A 59 12.11 -16.75 5.38
CA SER A 59 11.27 -16.86 6.57
C SER A 59 10.06 -17.77 6.33
N LEU A 60 9.44 -17.68 5.15
CA LEU A 60 8.32 -18.54 4.77
C LEU A 60 8.74 -20.01 4.65
N GLN A 61 9.93 -20.28 4.07
CA GLN A 61 10.49 -21.64 4.01
C GLN A 61 10.74 -22.22 5.40
N TRP A 62 11.26 -21.41 6.33
CA TRP A 62 11.49 -21.85 7.71
C TRP A 62 10.20 -22.17 8.47
N LEU A 63 9.10 -21.55 8.08
CA LEU A 63 7.77 -21.76 8.67
C LEU A 63 6.95 -22.82 7.90
N ASP A 64 7.56 -23.55 6.95
CA ASP A 64 6.91 -24.53 6.08
C ASP A 64 5.67 -23.96 5.34
N ILE A 65 5.70 -22.65 5.06
CA ILE A 65 4.65 -21.98 4.29
C ILE A 65 5.02 -22.00 2.81
N ASP A 66 4.12 -22.48 1.96
CA ASP A 66 4.32 -22.45 0.51
C ASP A 66 4.47 -21.00 0.01
N ASN A 67 5.63 -20.71 -0.56
CA ASN A 67 6.00 -19.37 -1.02
C ASN A 67 6.21 -19.27 -2.54
N ILE A 68 5.99 -20.35 -3.29
CA ILE A 68 6.31 -20.44 -4.74
C ILE A 68 5.62 -19.32 -5.53
N ASN A 69 4.42 -18.92 -5.12
CA ASN A 69 3.59 -17.93 -5.80
C ASN A 69 3.33 -16.65 -4.97
N ILE A 70 4.08 -16.42 -3.90
CA ILE A 70 3.81 -15.29 -2.98
C ILE A 70 3.73 -13.94 -3.71
N ASP A 71 4.64 -13.69 -4.66
CA ASP A 71 4.66 -12.44 -5.43
C ASP A 71 3.40 -12.23 -6.28
N LYS A 72 2.71 -13.30 -6.68
CA LYS A 72 1.44 -13.22 -7.42
C LYS A 72 0.25 -12.89 -6.53
N LEU A 73 0.39 -13.14 -5.23
CA LEU A 73 -0.67 -12.85 -4.24
C LEU A 73 -0.59 -11.41 -3.71
N LEU A 74 0.56 -10.75 -3.83
CA LEU A 74 0.76 -9.38 -3.42
C LEU A 74 -0.05 -8.40 -4.29
N LEU A 75 -0.26 -7.18 -3.79
CA LEU A 75 -0.95 -6.12 -4.52
C LEU A 75 -0.28 -5.86 -5.87
N GLY A 76 -1.05 -5.93 -6.95
CA GLY A 76 -0.56 -5.81 -8.32
C GLY A 76 0.24 -7.02 -8.82
N GLY A 77 0.34 -8.11 -8.05
CA GLY A 77 1.07 -9.31 -8.44
C GLY A 77 0.46 -10.07 -9.61
N ARG A 78 -0.87 -9.99 -9.76
CA ARG A 78 -1.59 -10.53 -10.92
C ARG A 78 -1.86 -9.44 -11.93
N PHE A 79 -1.35 -9.63 -13.12
CA PHE A 79 -1.52 -8.70 -14.24
C PHE A 79 -2.96 -8.71 -14.76
N ARG A 80 -3.60 -7.54 -14.80
CA ARG A 80 -4.91 -7.35 -15.41
C ARG A 80 -4.75 -7.00 -16.88
N LYS A 81 -5.46 -7.71 -17.76
CA LYS A 81 -5.37 -7.50 -19.22
C LYS A 81 -5.97 -6.17 -19.64
N GLU A 82 -7.00 -5.72 -18.94
CA GLU A 82 -7.76 -4.51 -19.26
C GLU A 82 -7.60 -3.44 -18.18
N ILE A 83 -7.54 -2.19 -18.58
CA ILE A 83 -7.61 -1.03 -17.70
C ILE A 83 -9.09 -0.67 -17.55
N LYS A 84 -9.65 -0.94 -16.37
CA LYS A 84 -11.00 -0.50 -15.99
C LYS A 84 -10.91 0.85 -15.27
N GLU A 85 -11.94 1.68 -15.44
CA GLU A 85 -11.98 2.96 -14.74
C GLU A 85 -12.13 2.75 -13.24
N LEU A 86 -11.19 3.32 -12.46
CA LEU A 86 -11.25 3.39 -11.01
C LEU A 86 -11.70 4.79 -10.59
N PHE A 87 -12.29 4.90 -9.41
CA PHE A 87 -12.79 6.15 -8.88
C PHE A 87 -11.65 7.07 -8.39
N SER A 88 -10.78 7.47 -9.33
CA SER A 88 -9.66 8.38 -9.07
C SER A 88 -9.30 9.15 -10.34
N ASN A 89 -9.53 10.46 -10.31
CA ASN A 89 -9.17 11.37 -11.41
C ASN A 89 -7.64 11.50 -11.55
N GLU A 90 -6.91 11.56 -10.43
CA GLU A 90 -5.45 11.60 -10.42
C GLU A 90 -4.88 10.36 -11.13
N LEU A 91 -5.36 9.16 -10.75
CA LEU A 91 -4.93 7.92 -11.38
C LEU A 91 -5.27 7.87 -12.87
N LYS A 92 -6.49 8.23 -13.24
CA LYS A 92 -6.96 8.25 -14.63
C LYS A 92 -6.07 9.12 -15.52
N ASN A 93 -5.74 10.32 -15.05
CA ASN A 93 -4.92 11.27 -15.80
C ASN A 93 -3.49 10.76 -15.98
N VAL A 94 -2.87 10.25 -14.93
CA VAL A 94 -1.50 9.74 -15.00
C VAL A 94 -1.42 8.45 -15.81
N LEU A 95 -2.40 7.55 -15.71
CA LEU A 95 -2.44 6.33 -16.51
C LEU A 95 -2.50 6.60 -18.00
N LYS A 96 -3.29 7.60 -18.46
CA LYS A 96 -3.33 8.00 -19.88
C LYS A 96 -1.96 8.42 -20.40
N ILE A 97 -1.17 9.12 -19.58
CA ILE A 97 0.17 9.56 -19.99
C ILE A 97 1.14 8.36 -20.01
N ILE A 98 1.09 7.50 -18.99
CA ILE A 98 1.95 6.31 -18.94
C ILE A 98 1.60 5.35 -20.07
N GLU A 99 0.32 5.16 -20.40
CA GLU A 99 -0.14 4.25 -21.44
C GLU A 99 0.39 4.63 -22.83
N LYS A 100 0.44 5.93 -23.14
CA LYS A 100 1.05 6.43 -24.38
C LYS A 100 2.55 6.12 -24.48
N LYS A 101 3.26 6.07 -23.32
CA LYS A 101 4.70 5.79 -23.25
C LYS A 101 4.99 4.28 -23.19
N ASP A 102 4.20 3.55 -22.43
CA ASP A 102 4.37 2.12 -22.18
C ASP A 102 3.04 1.48 -21.72
N PRO A 103 2.26 0.92 -22.67
CA PRO A 103 0.96 0.31 -22.37
C PRO A 103 1.05 -0.84 -21.34
N LYS A 104 2.13 -1.63 -21.38
CA LYS A 104 2.34 -2.72 -20.44
C LYS A 104 2.51 -2.16 -19.02
N ARG A 105 3.31 -1.12 -18.90
CA ARG A 105 3.57 -0.48 -17.61
C ARG A 105 2.33 0.18 -17.01
N ALA A 106 1.48 0.79 -17.85
CA ALA A 106 0.19 1.32 -17.43
C ALA A 106 -0.72 0.23 -16.82
N LYS A 107 -0.78 -0.94 -17.44
CA LYS A 107 -1.55 -2.08 -16.93
C LYS A 107 -1.02 -2.62 -15.59
N GLU A 108 0.30 -2.64 -15.39
CA GLU A 108 0.92 -3.01 -14.12
C GLU A 108 0.54 -2.02 -13.00
N VAL A 109 0.63 -0.73 -13.27
CA VAL A 109 0.21 0.33 -12.34
C VAL A 109 -1.28 0.21 -12.03
N HIS A 110 -2.11 0.06 -13.05
CA HIS A 110 -3.56 -0.13 -12.88
C HIS A 110 -3.88 -1.36 -12.02
N SER A 111 -3.18 -2.49 -12.25
CA SER A 111 -3.39 -3.73 -11.48
C SER A 111 -3.14 -3.52 -10.00
N PHE A 112 -2.09 -2.77 -9.65
CA PHE A 112 -1.78 -2.43 -8.26
C PHE A 112 -2.91 -1.62 -7.60
N TYR A 113 -3.37 -0.53 -8.25
CA TYR A 113 -4.44 0.30 -7.67
C TYR A 113 -5.80 -0.39 -7.69
N SER A 114 -6.05 -1.30 -8.63
CA SER A 114 -7.26 -2.15 -8.60
C SER A 114 -7.29 -3.07 -7.39
N ASP A 115 -6.16 -3.69 -7.05
CA ASP A 115 -6.08 -4.54 -5.87
C ASP A 115 -6.17 -3.73 -4.58
N LEU A 116 -5.60 -2.51 -4.56
CA LEU A 116 -5.73 -1.58 -3.45
C LEU A 116 -7.18 -1.13 -3.24
N ASP A 117 -7.92 -0.84 -4.31
CA ASP A 117 -9.35 -0.48 -4.28
C ASP A 117 -10.21 -1.60 -3.68
N ILE A 118 -9.95 -2.85 -4.09
CA ILE A 118 -10.62 -4.02 -3.51
C ILE A 118 -10.30 -4.16 -2.01
N SER A 119 -9.03 -4.00 -1.64
CA SER A 119 -8.62 -4.08 -0.23
C SER A 119 -9.25 -2.97 0.62
N LEU A 120 -9.35 -1.73 0.10
CA LEU A 120 -10.04 -0.62 0.76
C LEU A 120 -11.51 -0.95 1.03
N ASN A 121 -12.20 -1.52 0.04
CA ASN A 121 -13.58 -1.95 0.18
C ASN A 121 -13.74 -2.99 1.31
N GLU A 122 -12.93 -4.05 1.27
CA GLU A 122 -12.99 -5.10 2.30
C GLU A 122 -12.65 -4.57 3.70
N ILE A 123 -11.60 -3.80 3.82
CA ILE A 123 -11.22 -3.17 5.10
C ILE A 123 -12.34 -2.25 5.61
N SER A 124 -12.94 -1.44 4.73
CA SER A 124 -14.04 -0.53 5.12
C SER A 124 -15.22 -1.27 5.75
N LYS A 125 -15.57 -2.47 5.26
CA LYS A 125 -16.64 -3.31 5.83
C LYS A 125 -16.30 -3.80 7.24
N LYS A 126 -15.02 -3.99 7.56
CA LYS A 126 -14.57 -4.46 8.88
C LYS A 126 -14.53 -3.34 9.92
N MET A 127 -14.44 -2.09 9.47
CA MET A 127 -14.37 -0.93 10.35
C MET A 127 -15.71 -0.60 10.99
N LYS A 128 -15.68 -0.25 12.27
CA LYS A 128 -16.85 0.31 12.98
C LYS A 128 -17.13 1.73 12.50
N LYS A 129 -18.37 2.15 12.60
CA LYS A 129 -18.74 3.57 12.42
C LYS A 129 -17.96 4.46 13.40
N ASN A 130 -17.49 5.60 12.93
CA ASN A 130 -16.64 6.56 13.66
C ASN A 130 -15.22 6.04 14.01
N SER A 131 -14.80 4.90 13.50
CA SER A 131 -13.45 4.40 13.65
C SER A 131 -12.46 5.10 12.72
N TYR A 132 -11.15 4.95 12.99
CA TYR A 132 -10.10 5.63 12.26
C TYR A 132 -9.17 4.68 11.53
N GLN A 133 -8.65 5.14 10.39
CA GLN A 133 -7.63 4.46 9.61
C GLN A 133 -6.43 5.39 9.39
N PHE A 134 -5.24 4.86 9.58
CA PHE A 134 -3.96 5.54 9.33
C PHE A 134 -3.18 4.76 8.27
N TRP A 135 -2.99 5.38 7.12
CA TRP A 135 -2.31 4.79 5.97
C TRP A 135 -0.99 5.50 5.72
N VAL A 136 0.13 4.81 5.92
CA VAL A 136 1.45 5.34 5.58
C VAL A 136 1.77 4.97 4.13
N VAL A 137 1.82 5.96 3.25
CA VAL A 137 2.03 5.77 1.81
C VAL A 137 3.12 6.69 1.28
N GLY A 138 3.83 6.20 0.27
CA GLY A 138 4.81 6.98 -0.47
C GLY A 138 4.33 7.26 -1.90
N ASN A 139 4.61 8.45 -2.39
CA ASN A 139 4.44 8.77 -3.81
C ASN A 139 5.58 8.14 -4.60
N ARG A 140 5.31 7.72 -5.83
CA ARG A 140 6.33 7.10 -6.68
C ARG A 140 6.34 7.67 -8.10
N THR A 141 7.45 7.53 -8.78
CA THR A 141 7.59 7.92 -10.18
C THR A 141 7.60 6.69 -11.09
N VAL A 142 6.80 6.70 -12.14
CA VAL A 142 6.74 5.67 -13.17
C VAL A 142 6.84 6.32 -14.54
N LYS A 143 7.83 5.92 -15.35
CA LYS A 143 8.06 6.53 -16.69
C LYS A 143 8.16 8.06 -16.65
N LYS A 144 8.82 8.61 -15.62
CA LYS A 144 8.97 10.04 -15.33
C LYS A 144 7.67 10.76 -14.92
N GLU A 145 6.56 10.02 -14.70
CA GLU A 145 5.30 10.56 -14.19
C GLU A 145 5.15 10.29 -12.70
N LEU A 146 4.80 11.32 -11.94
CA LEU A 146 4.58 11.21 -10.50
C LEU A 146 3.18 10.63 -10.22
N LEU A 147 3.13 9.50 -9.55
CA LEU A 147 1.92 8.90 -9.00
C LEU A 147 1.75 9.40 -7.56
N LYS A 148 0.80 10.30 -7.34
CA LYS A 148 0.47 10.83 -6.02
C LYS A 148 -0.41 9.84 -5.27
N THR A 149 0.19 8.80 -4.71
CA THR A 149 -0.52 7.69 -4.04
C THR A 149 -1.43 8.18 -2.92
N ASN A 150 -1.02 9.23 -2.18
CA ASN A 150 -1.85 9.83 -1.14
C ASN A 150 -3.15 10.42 -1.69
N VAL A 151 -3.12 11.07 -2.86
CA VAL A 151 -4.32 11.63 -3.52
C VAL A 151 -5.18 10.51 -4.07
N ILE A 152 -4.57 9.57 -4.82
CA ILE A 152 -5.28 8.41 -5.39
C ILE A 152 -6.00 7.62 -4.29
N LEU A 153 -5.30 7.33 -3.17
CA LEU A 153 -5.88 6.63 -2.02
C LEU A 153 -7.09 7.37 -1.45
N THR A 154 -7.01 8.70 -1.34
CA THR A 154 -8.11 9.54 -0.83
C THR A 154 -9.32 9.50 -1.76
N GLU A 155 -9.10 9.58 -3.07
CA GLU A 155 -10.18 9.50 -4.07
C GLU A 155 -10.84 8.12 -4.05
N LEU A 156 -10.06 7.02 -4.01
CA LEU A 156 -10.60 5.66 -3.92
C LEU A 156 -11.39 5.45 -2.61
N ALA A 157 -10.86 5.93 -1.49
CA ALA A 157 -11.46 5.75 -0.17
C ALA A 157 -12.82 6.43 -0.04
N SER A 158 -13.05 7.56 -0.70
CA SER A 158 -14.30 8.31 -0.65
C SER A 158 -15.52 7.50 -1.13
N LYS A 159 -15.28 6.46 -1.93
CA LYS A 159 -16.31 5.53 -2.43
C LYS A 159 -16.85 4.58 -1.35
N TYR A 160 -16.15 4.44 -0.23
CA TYR A 160 -16.40 3.43 0.80
C TYR A 160 -16.75 4.03 2.16
N ASP A 161 -17.40 5.19 2.20
CA ASP A 161 -17.78 5.93 3.41
C ASP A 161 -16.57 6.21 4.31
N LEU A 162 -15.43 6.50 3.71
CA LEU A 162 -14.20 6.87 4.38
C LEU A 162 -13.95 8.37 4.18
N LEU A 163 -14.28 9.16 5.21
CA LEU A 163 -14.07 10.59 5.21
C LEU A 163 -12.58 10.89 5.42
N HIS A 164 -11.94 11.58 4.47
CA HIS A 164 -10.59 12.07 4.65
C HIS A 164 -10.54 13.17 5.71
N ILE A 165 -9.77 12.96 6.77
CA ILE A 165 -9.63 13.91 7.88
C ILE A 165 -8.41 14.80 7.66
N LYS A 166 -7.25 14.19 7.39
CA LYS A 166 -5.99 14.90 7.27
C LYS A 166 -4.94 14.03 6.57
N THR A 167 -4.01 14.68 5.86
CA THR A 167 -2.75 14.07 5.42
C THR A 167 -1.59 14.77 6.12
N ILE A 168 -0.75 13.99 6.81
CA ILE A 168 0.46 14.48 7.48
C ILE A 168 1.65 14.10 6.61
N ASN A 169 2.48 15.07 6.26
CA ASN A 169 3.74 14.84 5.55
C ASN A 169 4.82 14.50 6.56
N ARG A 170 5.52 13.39 6.34
CA ARG A 170 6.64 12.93 7.15
C ARG A 170 7.90 12.91 6.31
N ASN A 171 8.89 13.70 6.69
CA ASN A 171 10.23 13.57 6.13
C ASN A 171 10.85 12.26 6.63
N ILE A 172 11.55 11.55 5.76
CA ILE A 172 12.32 10.36 6.14
C ILE A 172 13.70 10.86 6.60
N PRO A 173 13.99 10.92 7.91
CA PRO A 173 15.29 11.34 8.38
C PRO A 173 16.33 10.26 8.06
N ASN A 174 17.56 10.66 7.83
CA ASN A 174 18.73 9.77 7.66
C ASN A 174 18.55 8.72 6.55
N LYS A 175 18.00 9.12 5.42
CA LYS A 175 17.88 8.24 4.27
C LYS A 175 19.26 7.82 3.76
N ILE A 176 19.61 6.54 3.94
CA ILE A 176 20.88 5.95 3.49
C ILE A 176 20.91 5.76 1.96
N MET A 177 19.74 5.73 1.30
CA MET A 177 19.65 5.56 -0.15
C MET A 177 20.06 6.82 -0.91
N PRO A 178 20.67 6.69 -2.08
CA PRO A 178 21.03 7.83 -2.93
C PRO A 178 19.83 8.74 -3.20
N SER A 179 20.02 10.06 -3.18
CA SER A 179 18.97 11.04 -3.52
C SER A 179 18.50 10.95 -4.97
N LEU A 180 19.36 10.41 -5.84
CA LEU A 180 19.09 10.18 -7.26
C LEU A 180 19.37 8.71 -7.60
N ASN A 181 18.47 8.08 -8.33
CA ASN A 181 18.62 6.71 -8.83
C ASN A 181 18.41 6.68 -10.34
N SER A 182 19.05 5.73 -11.03
CA SER A 182 18.84 5.48 -12.46
C SER A 182 17.99 4.20 -12.62
N PRO A 183 16.68 4.32 -12.75
CA PRO A 183 15.81 3.15 -12.87
C PRO A 183 15.97 2.39 -14.19
N THR A 184 16.61 3.01 -15.17
CA THR A 184 16.83 2.44 -16.51
C THR A 184 18.26 1.94 -16.72
N ASN A 185 19.17 2.18 -15.77
CA ASN A 185 20.60 1.97 -15.90
C ASN A 185 21.25 2.73 -17.10
N ILE A 186 20.55 3.69 -17.68
CA ILE A 186 21.08 4.54 -18.76
C ILE A 186 21.91 5.66 -18.14
N LYS A 187 23.16 5.80 -18.59
CA LYS A 187 24.08 6.84 -18.11
C LYS A 187 23.47 8.24 -18.32
N GLY A 188 23.37 9.01 -17.22
CA GLY A 188 22.80 10.38 -17.26
C GLY A 188 21.29 10.45 -16.95
N GLU A 189 20.53 9.37 -17.03
CA GLU A 189 19.14 9.35 -16.63
C GLU A 189 19.00 9.10 -15.12
N LYS A 190 18.81 10.17 -14.37
CA LYS A 190 18.59 10.10 -12.91
C LYS A 190 17.20 10.60 -12.56
N VAL A 191 16.56 9.94 -11.63
CA VAL A 191 15.26 10.31 -11.06
C VAL A 191 15.42 10.47 -9.55
N SER A 192 14.80 11.49 -8.98
CA SER A 192 14.81 11.69 -7.52
C SER A 192 14.12 10.51 -6.83
N THR A 193 14.73 10.06 -5.76
CA THR A 193 14.13 9.03 -4.91
C THR A 193 13.17 9.68 -3.93
N MET A 194 12.22 8.90 -3.43
CA MET A 194 11.24 9.36 -2.45
C MET A 194 11.95 9.86 -1.17
N THR A 195 11.66 11.09 -0.76
CA THR A 195 12.19 11.71 0.46
C THR A 195 11.13 11.88 1.54
N ASN A 196 9.86 11.81 1.17
CA ASN A 196 8.73 12.06 2.04
C ASN A 196 7.74 10.90 1.97
N GLU A 197 7.11 10.63 3.08
CA GLU A 197 5.94 9.76 3.20
C GLU A 197 4.74 10.58 3.65
N HIS A 198 3.56 10.04 3.40
CA HIS A 198 2.30 10.66 3.77
C HIS A 198 1.55 9.73 4.72
N ILE A 199 1.09 10.25 5.84
CA ILE A 199 0.16 9.57 6.72
C ILE A 199 -1.23 10.10 6.38
N VAL A 200 -2.00 9.31 5.65
CA VAL A 200 -3.38 9.65 5.27
C VAL A 200 -4.33 9.10 6.32
N ILE A 201 -5.17 9.97 6.88
CA ILE A 201 -6.07 9.64 7.98
C ILE A 201 -7.51 9.70 7.47
N PHE A 202 -8.23 8.60 7.64
CA PHE A 202 -9.65 8.50 7.35
C PHE A 202 -10.45 8.21 8.62
N ARG A 203 -11.71 8.63 8.61
CA ARG A 203 -12.74 8.22 9.57
C ARG A 203 -13.88 7.52 8.82
N LYS A 204 -14.32 6.37 9.31
CA LYS A 204 -15.51 5.66 8.80
C LYS A 204 -16.76 6.41 9.23
N ILE A 205 -17.63 6.79 8.29
CA ILE A 205 -18.91 7.50 8.54
C ILE A 205 -20.09 6.56 8.50
#